data_eaddf76acec2a525bcab656717484cf7
#
_entry.id   eaddf76acec2a525bcab656717484cf7
#
_cell.length_a   1.000
_cell.length_b   1.000
_cell.length_c   1.000
_cell.angle_alpha   90.00
_cell.angle_beta   90.00
_cell.angle_gamma   90.00
#
_symmetry.space_group_name_H-M   'P 1'
#
loop_
_entity.id
_entity.type
_entity.pdbx_description
1 polymer ?
#
loop_
_entity_poly.entity_id
_entity_poly.type
_entity_poly.pdbx_seq_one_letter_code
_entity_poly.pdbx_strand_id
1 'polypeptide(L)'
;MAGVGAGGGSRRDGHMAGEDWRRLADYVVARRVELGMRDRRAFAEATGVTERTLGKLENGQRVSPSTLGMVENRLAWAPGSCRRILTGGEPSVGSPDRGHAEYEDPTLWHLASTPGLPPDVVRGLVALARNWRQGEEGADEQAQR
;
A
#
# COMPACT_ATOMS: atom_id res chain seq x y z
N MET A 1 -20.73 5.12 43.32
CA MET A 1 -21.33 3.96 42.87
C MET A 1 -21.33 3.66 41.40
N ALA A 2 -22.10 4.32 40.63
CA ALA A 2 -22.38 3.91 39.28
C ALA A 2 -21.34 4.32 38.23
N GLY A 3 -20.34 5.07 38.60
CA GLY A 3 -19.38 5.61 37.66
C GLY A 3 -18.40 4.62 37.01
N VAL A 4 -18.56 3.38 37.33
CA VAL A 4 -17.60 2.35 36.97
C VAL A 4 -17.55 2.05 35.49
N GLY A 5 -18.63 2.21 34.79
CA GLY A 5 -18.72 1.85 33.40
C GLY A 5 -18.01 2.80 32.41
N ALA A 6 -17.71 3.98 32.83
CA ALA A 6 -17.15 5.01 31.97
C ALA A 6 -15.66 4.79 31.61
N GLY A 7 -14.98 3.99 32.40
CA GLY A 7 -13.53 3.81 32.19
C GLY A 7 -13.13 3.08 30.92
N GLY A 8 -14.02 2.29 30.40
CA GLY A 8 -13.73 1.50 29.19
C GLY A 8 -13.70 2.30 27.89
N GLY A 9 -14.48 3.37 27.82
CA GLY A 9 -14.56 4.20 26.62
C GLY A 9 -13.35 5.08 26.41
N SER A 10 -12.76 5.52 27.47
CA SER A 10 -11.63 6.45 27.44
C SER A 10 -10.41 5.92 26.71
N ARG A 11 -10.15 4.63 26.80
CA ARG A 11 -9.02 3.99 26.12
C ARG A 11 -9.19 3.94 24.62
N ARG A 12 -10.42 3.74 24.17
CA ARG A 12 -10.72 3.72 22.74
C ARG A 12 -10.60 5.10 22.14
N ASP A 13 -11.02 6.10 22.84
CA ASP A 13 -10.96 7.48 22.37
C ASP A 13 -9.51 7.94 22.22
N GLY A 14 -8.63 7.58 23.13
CA GLY A 14 -7.22 7.86 23.02
C GLY A 14 -6.56 7.12 21.86
N HIS A 15 -7.10 5.97 21.51
CA HIS A 15 -6.61 5.19 20.37
C HIS A 15 -7.09 5.75 19.04
N MET A 16 -8.25 6.37 19.01
CA MET A 16 -8.82 6.97 17.81
C MET A 16 -8.14 8.26 17.38
N ALA A 17 -7.42 8.93 18.27
CA ALA A 17 -6.61 10.07 17.92
C ALA A 17 -5.37 9.66 17.10
N GLY A 18 -5.04 8.38 17.12
CA GLY A 18 -3.96 7.80 16.35
C GLY A 18 -4.46 6.86 15.25
N GLU A 19 -3.55 6.14 14.71
CA GLU A 19 -3.79 5.17 13.64
C GLU A 19 -4.29 3.84 14.21
N ASP A 20 -5.32 3.26 13.63
CA ASP A 20 -5.91 1.98 14.06
C ASP A 20 -5.21 0.80 13.35
N TRP A 21 -4.07 0.43 13.87
CA TRP A 21 -3.26 -0.67 13.34
C TRP A 21 -3.93 -2.04 13.48
N ARG A 22 -4.77 -2.19 14.48
CA ARG A 22 -5.54 -3.43 14.68
C ARG A 22 -6.56 -3.64 13.57
N ARG A 23 -7.25 -2.59 13.20
CA ARG A 23 -8.20 -2.61 12.09
C ARG A 23 -7.49 -2.95 10.78
N LEU A 24 -6.33 -2.35 10.53
CA LEU A 24 -5.52 -2.65 9.36
C LEU A 24 -5.10 -4.12 9.34
N ALA A 25 -4.66 -4.66 10.47
CA ALA A 25 -4.28 -6.06 10.59
C ALA A 25 -5.41 -6.99 10.15
N ASP A 26 -6.62 -6.75 10.61
CA ASP A 26 -7.80 -7.56 10.29
C ASP A 26 -8.09 -7.53 8.76
N TYR A 27 -8.03 -6.37 8.14
CA TYR A 27 -8.23 -6.22 6.70
C TYR A 27 -7.14 -6.93 5.88
N VAL A 28 -5.89 -6.81 6.31
CA VAL A 28 -4.74 -7.46 5.63
C VAL A 28 -4.88 -8.98 5.66
N VAL A 29 -5.17 -9.54 6.82
CA VAL A 29 -5.34 -11.00 6.99
C VAL A 29 -6.51 -11.49 6.14
N ALA A 30 -7.66 -10.84 6.23
CA ALA A 30 -8.84 -11.22 5.46
C ALA A 30 -8.56 -11.21 3.95
N ARG A 31 -7.90 -10.15 3.47
CA ARG A 31 -7.63 -10.01 2.03
C ARG A 31 -6.60 -11.02 1.52
N ARG A 32 -5.52 -11.27 2.27
CA ARG A 32 -4.54 -12.26 1.82
C ARG A 32 -5.12 -13.66 1.73
N VAL A 33 -6.03 -14.01 2.64
CA VAL A 33 -6.73 -15.29 2.61
C VAL A 33 -7.65 -15.38 1.39
N GLU A 34 -8.38 -14.32 1.06
CA GLU A 34 -9.19 -14.24 -0.17
C GLU A 34 -8.35 -14.47 -1.42
N LEU A 35 -7.13 -13.97 -1.45
CA LEU A 35 -6.22 -14.11 -2.58
C LEU A 35 -5.47 -15.47 -2.59
N GLY A 36 -5.79 -16.37 -1.68
CA GLY A 36 -5.21 -17.70 -1.62
C GLY A 36 -3.92 -17.83 -0.81
N MET A 37 -3.44 -16.74 -0.24
CA MET A 37 -2.24 -16.75 0.60
C MET A 37 -2.59 -17.07 2.05
N ARG A 38 -2.79 -18.35 2.34
CA ARG A 38 -3.28 -18.79 3.66
C ARG A 38 -2.27 -18.59 4.78
N ASP A 39 -1.00 -18.75 4.49
CA ASP A 39 0.03 -18.58 5.50
C ASP A 39 0.83 -17.30 5.28
N ARG A 40 1.44 -16.83 6.36
CA ARG A 40 2.25 -15.60 6.36
C ARG A 40 3.50 -15.74 5.49
N ARG A 41 4.05 -16.92 5.41
CA ARG A 41 5.25 -17.20 4.62
C ARG A 41 4.99 -16.97 3.12
N ALA A 42 3.89 -17.52 2.60
CA ALA A 42 3.50 -17.30 1.21
C ALA A 42 3.28 -15.81 0.93
N PHE A 43 2.70 -15.09 1.86
CA PHE A 43 2.49 -13.65 1.75
C PHE A 43 3.83 -12.88 1.78
N ALA A 44 4.76 -13.28 2.64
CA ALA A 44 6.11 -12.70 2.70
C ALA A 44 6.86 -12.88 1.38
N GLU A 45 6.85 -14.07 0.83
CA GLU A 45 7.48 -14.37 -0.45
C GLU A 45 6.85 -13.55 -1.58
N ALA A 46 5.54 -13.40 -1.57
CA ALA A 46 4.82 -12.66 -2.60
C ALA A 46 5.02 -11.14 -2.53
N THR A 47 5.17 -10.58 -1.32
CA THR A 47 5.37 -9.15 -1.12
C THR A 47 6.82 -8.71 -1.16
N GLY A 48 7.75 -9.61 -0.86
CA GLY A 48 9.14 -9.27 -0.62
C GLY A 48 9.41 -8.68 0.76
N VAL A 49 8.42 -8.69 1.64
CA VAL A 49 8.54 -8.25 3.04
C VAL A 49 8.83 -9.47 3.90
N THR A 50 9.66 -9.30 4.95
CA THR A 50 10.00 -10.42 5.84
C THR A 50 8.78 -10.90 6.64
N GLU A 51 8.73 -12.19 6.96
CA GLU A 51 7.68 -12.75 7.82
C GLU A 51 7.57 -12.03 9.16
N ARG A 52 8.70 -11.61 9.70
CA ARG A 52 8.76 -10.87 10.97
C ARG A 52 8.02 -9.53 10.86
N THR A 53 8.26 -8.80 9.79
CA THR A 53 7.61 -7.51 9.56
C THR A 53 6.11 -7.68 9.30
N LEU A 54 5.74 -8.69 8.52
CA LEU A 54 4.33 -9.02 8.30
C LEU A 54 3.66 -9.48 9.59
N GLY A 55 4.38 -10.22 10.43
CA GLY A 55 3.90 -10.61 11.75
C GLY A 55 3.56 -9.41 12.62
N LYS A 56 4.40 -8.40 12.61
CA LYS A 56 4.11 -7.14 13.32
C LYS A 56 2.83 -6.49 12.79
N LEU A 57 2.71 -6.38 11.48
CA LEU A 57 1.53 -5.80 10.84
C LEU A 57 0.25 -6.56 11.21
N GLU A 58 0.26 -7.88 11.09
CA GLU A 58 -0.88 -8.73 11.40
C GLU A 58 -1.23 -8.76 12.89
N ASN A 59 -0.30 -8.40 13.76
CA ASN A 59 -0.51 -8.25 15.19
C ASN A 59 -0.96 -6.84 15.60
N GLY A 60 -1.19 -5.96 14.64
CA GLY A 60 -1.62 -4.59 14.90
C GLY A 60 -0.49 -3.67 15.33
N GLN A 61 0.75 -4.00 15.02
CA GLN A 61 1.92 -3.17 15.32
C GLN A 61 2.28 -2.29 14.12
N ARG A 62 2.82 -1.14 14.41
CA ARG A 62 3.23 -0.17 13.40
C ARG A 62 4.38 -0.71 12.54
N VAL A 63 4.27 -0.53 11.24
CA VAL A 63 5.31 -0.83 10.25
C VAL A 63 5.59 0.42 9.40
N SER A 64 6.66 0.38 8.62
CA SER A 64 7.05 1.51 7.80
C SER A 64 6.08 1.78 6.65
N PRO A 65 5.98 3.03 6.17
CA PRO A 65 5.14 3.35 5.01
C PRO A 65 5.52 2.58 3.75
N SER A 66 6.80 2.30 3.55
CA SER A 66 7.25 1.48 2.41
C SER A 66 6.71 0.06 2.49
N THR A 67 6.68 -0.53 3.68
CA THR A 67 6.07 -1.84 3.90
C THR A 67 4.58 -1.82 3.54
N LEU A 68 3.87 -0.78 3.95
CA LEU A 68 2.45 -0.62 3.61
C LEU A 68 2.22 -0.55 2.11
N GLY A 69 3.06 0.16 1.39
CA GLY A 69 3.00 0.24 -0.08
C GLY A 69 3.17 -1.12 -0.74
N MET A 70 4.12 -1.91 -0.28
CA MET A 70 4.34 -3.28 -0.80
C MET A 70 3.14 -4.19 -0.52
N VAL A 71 2.56 -4.07 0.67
CA VAL A 71 1.37 -4.83 1.06
C VAL A 71 0.16 -4.42 0.21
N GLU A 72 -0.09 -3.13 0.03
CA GLU A 72 -1.17 -2.62 -0.82
C GLU A 72 -1.09 -3.18 -2.24
N ASN A 73 0.09 -3.14 -2.81
CA ASN A 73 0.33 -3.66 -4.15
C ASN A 73 -0.03 -5.13 -4.25
N ARG A 74 0.46 -5.94 -3.33
CA ARG A 74 0.21 -7.39 -3.36
C ARG A 74 -1.25 -7.74 -3.10
N LEU A 75 -1.94 -6.97 -2.28
CA LEU A 75 -3.35 -7.18 -1.98
C LEU A 75 -4.29 -6.61 -3.05
N ALA A 76 -3.75 -6.04 -4.11
CA ALA A 76 -4.50 -5.37 -5.16
C ALA A 76 -5.38 -4.23 -4.62
N TRP A 77 -4.89 -3.55 -3.61
CA TRP A 77 -5.52 -2.36 -3.06
C TRP A 77 -5.02 -1.10 -3.77
N ALA A 78 -5.89 -0.12 -3.90
CA ALA A 78 -5.50 1.19 -4.42
C ALA A 78 -4.47 1.85 -3.47
N PRO A 79 -3.49 2.60 -4.00
CA PRO A 79 -2.53 3.31 -3.17
C PRO A 79 -3.21 4.19 -2.13
N GLY A 80 -2.72 4.14 -0.89
CA GLY A 80 -3.30 4.86 0.24
C GLY A 80 -4.42 4.13 0.98
N SER A 81 -4.77 2.92 0.57
CA SER A 81 -5.81 2.11 1.23
C SER A 81 -5.45 1.80 2.69
N CYS A 82 -4.19 1.44 2.96
CA CYS A 82 -3.75 1.18 4.33
C CYS A 82 -3.92 2.42 5.22
N ARG A 83 -3.55 3.58 4.71
CA ARG A 83 -3.73 4.83 5.45
C ARG A 83 -5.20 5.15 5.70
N ARG A 84 -6.05 4.89 4.72
CA ARG A 84 -7.51 5.04 4.89
C ARG A 84 -8.05 4.16 5.99
N ILE A 85 -7.63 2.90 6.01
CA ILE A 85 -8.03 1.95 7.07
C ILE A 85 -7.56 2.44 8.43
N LEU A 86 -6.32 2.92 8.52
CA LEU A 86 -5.76 3.46 9.76
C LEU A 86 -6.54 4.64 10.32
N THR A 87 -7.16 5.42 9.46
CA THR A 87 -7.98 6.59 9.85
C THR A 87 -9.47 6.26 9.96
N GLY A 88 -9.85 5.00 9.91
CA GLY A 88 -11.23 4.55 10.10
C GLY A 88 -12.02 4.32 8.81
N GLY A 89 -11.39 4.49 7.65
CA GLY A 89 -12.00 4.23 6.36
C GLY A 89 -11.91 2.77 5.93
N GLU A 90 -12.23 2.53 4.67
CA GLU A 90 -12.19 1.21 4.07
C GLU A 90 -11.18 1.16 2.93
N PRO A 91 -10.61 -0.03 2.63
CA PRO A 91 -9.72 -0.17 1.49
C PRO A 91 -10.52 -0.06 0.19
N SER A 92 -9.91 0.57 -0.80
CA SER A 92 -10.43 0.50 -2.16
C SER A 92 -9.72 -0.64 -2.85
N VAL A 93 -10.45 -1.60 -3.36
CA VAL A 93 -9.89 -2.58 -4.27
C VAL A 93 -9.54 -1.82 -5.53
N GLY A 94 -8.26 -1.67 -5.80
CA GLY A 94 -7.81 -1.11 -7.06
C GLY A 94 -8.31 -2.04 -8.15
N SER A 95 -9.14 -1.51 -9.03
CA SER A 95 -9.34 -2.19 -10.30
C SER A 95 -7.95 -2.32 -10.93
N PRO A 96 -7.51 -3.51 -11.29
CA PRO A 96 -6.19 -3.67 -11.94
C PRO A 96 -6.03 -2.73 -13.14
N ASP A 97 -7.14 -2.29 -13.70
CA ASP A 97 -7.16 -1.38 -14.84
C ASP A 97 -6.83 0.08 -14.51
N ARG A 98 -7.07 0.54 -13.27
CA ARG A 98 -6.87 1.96 -12.94
C ARG A 98 -5.53 2.28 -12.30
N GLY A 99 -4.94 1.34 -11.58
CA GLY A 99 -3.62 1.52 -10.98
C GLY A 99 -2.49 1.13 -11.92
N HIS A 100 -2.71 0.12 -12.76
CA HIS A 100 -1.72 -0.36 -13.70
C HIS A 100 -1.76 0.36 -15.06
N ALA A 101 -2.90 0.88 -15.48
CA ALA A 101 -3.00 1.60 -16.75
C ALA A 101 -2.20 2.91 -16.77
N GLU A 102 -2.04 3.52 -15.61
CA GLU A 102 -1.25 4.76 -15.50
C GLU A 102 0.25 4.46 -15.34
N TYR A 103 0.60 3.28 -14.84
CA TYR A 103 1.98 2.86 -14.61
C TYR A 103 2.19 1.42 -15.05
N GLU A 104 2.21 1.18 -16.36
CA GLU A 104 2.51 -0.13 -16.94
C GLU A 104 3.91 -0.62 -16.59
N ASP A 105 4.78 0.30 -16.24
CA ASP A 105 6.16 0.00 -15.91
C ASP A 105 6.32 -0.13 -14.38
N PRO A 106 6.87 -1.25 -13.89
CA PRO A 106 7.18 -1.43 -12.48
C PRO A 106 8.07 -0.31 -11.90
N THR A 107 8.96 0.25 -12.71
CA THR A 107 9.84 1.35 -12.31
C THR A 107 9.05 2.62 -12.02
N LEU A 108 8.09 2.95 -12.89
CA LEU A 108 7.22 4.11 -12.70
C LEU A 108 6.34 3.95 -11.46
N TRP A 109 5.88 2.73 -11.22
CA TRP A 109 5.10 2.42 -10.04
C TRP A 109 5.92 2.60 -8.76
N HIS A 110 7.18 2.17 -8.75
CA HIS A 110 8.09 2.37 -7.62
C HIS A 110 8.31 3.85 -7.33
N LEU A 111 8.50 4.66 -8.36
CA LEU A 111 8.64 6.11 -8.21
C LEU A 111 7.38 6.74 -7.62
N ALA A 112 6.21 6.35 -8.13
CA ALA A 112 4.93 6.85 -7.63
C ALA A 112 4.65 6.45 -6.19
N SER A 113 5.18 5.32 -5.77
CA SER A 113 4.95 4.75 -4.43
C SER A 113 6.03 5.13 -3.41
N THR A 114 7.04 5.90 -3.81
CA THR A 114 8.12 6.29 -2.90
C THR A 114 7.60 7.25 -1.82
N PRO A 115 7.69 6.87 -0.53
CA PRO A 115 7.24 7.75 0.54
C PRO A 115 8.13 9.00 0.65
N GLY A 116 7.51 10.13 0.95
CA GLY A 116 8.21 11.37 1.15
C GLY A 116 8.39 12.24 -0.09
N LEU A 117 8.01 11.76 -1.27
CA LEU A 117 8.02 12.58 -2.47
C LEU A 117 6.71 13.36 -2.61
N PRO A 118 6.75 14.67 -2.83
CA PRO A 118 5.55 15.44 -3.12
C PRO A 118 4.86 14.94 -4.40
N PRO A 119 3.52 15.01 -4.48
CA PRO A 119 2.78 14.55 -5.66
C PRO A 119 3.21 15.20 -6.96
N ASP A 120 3.60 16.48 -6.90
CA ASP A 120 4.06 17.21 -8.08
C ASP A 120 5.39 16.69 -8.61
N VAL A 121 6.30 16.32 -7.71
CA VAL A 121 7.59 15.71 -8.07
C VAL A 121 7.37 14.34 -8.70
N VAL A 122 6.48 13.53 -8.13
CA VAL A 122 6.13 12.22 -8.66
C VAL A 122 5.59 12.35 -10.08
N ARG A 123 4.66 13.27 -10.31
CA ARG A 123 4.10 13.55 -11.64
C ARG A 123 5.18 13.97 -12.64
N GLY A 124 6.08 14.84 -12.22
CA GLY A 124 7.20 15.29 -13.05
C GLY A 124 8.13 14.17 -13.44
N LEU A 125 8.49 13.30 -12.49
CA LEU A 125 9.36 12.15 -12.74
C LEU A 125 8.69 11.12 -13.67
N VAL A 126 7.41 10.86 -13.49
CA VAL A 126 6.64 9.95 -14.35
C VAL A 126 6.56 10.51 -15.78
N ALA A 127 6.27 11.79 -15.92
CA ALA A 127 6.22 12.45 -17.24
C ALA A 127 7.58 12.40 -17.94
N LEU A 128 8.66 12.63 -17.21
CA LEU A 128 10.02 12.57 -17.74
C LEU A 128 10.38 11.16 -18.20
N ALA A 129 10.06 10.14 -17.40
CA ALA A 129 10.32 8.75 -17.71
C ALA A 129 9.55 8.29 -18.96
N ARG A 130 8.29 8.70 -19.09
CA ARG A 130 7.48 8.41 -20.28
C ARG A 130 8.06 9.06 -21.53
N ASN A 131 8.47 10.31 -21.43
CA ASN A 131 9.05 11.04 -22.54
C ASN A 131 10.37 10.40 -23.01
N TRP A 132 11.18 9.96 -22.07
CA TRP A 132 12.46 9.30 -22.35
C TRP A 132 12.26 7.99 -23.11
N ARG A 133 11.28 7.21 -22.71
CA ARG A 133 10.95 5.93 -23.36
C ARG A 133 10.45 6.14 -24.80
N GLN A 134 9.61 7.14 -25.03
CA GLN A 134 9.14 7.47 -26.37
C GLN A 134 10.27 7.89 -27.30
N GLY A 135 11.30 8.54 -26.75
CA GLY A 135 12.50 8.90 -27.50
C GLY A 135 13.32 7.69 -27.95
N GLU A 136 13.39 6.64 -27.13
CA GLU A 136 14.10 5.41 -27.48
C GLU A 136 13.37 4.61 -28.57
N GLU A 137 12.07 4.51 -28.48
CA GLU A 137 11.26 3.83 -29.52
C GLU A 137 11.37 4.53 -30.88
N GLY A 138 11.38 5.86 -30.86
CA GLY A 138 11.58 6.64 -32.09
C GLY A 138 12.96 6.51 -32.70
N ALA A 139 13.99 6.32 -31.89
CA ALA A 139 15.36 6.14 -32.36
C ALA A 139 15.58 4.77 -33.01
N ASP A 140 14.97 3.72 -32.48
CA ASP A 140 15.06 2.37 -33.06
C ASP A 140 14.35 2.28 -34.42
N GLU A 141 13.25 2.98 -34.57
CA GLU A 141 12.49 3.00 -35.82
C GLU A 141 13.24 3.72 -36.93
N GLN A 142 14.03 4.75 -36.62
CA GLN A 142 14.89 5.43 -37.59
C GLN A 142 16.16 4.63 -37.95
N ALA A 143 16.63 3.79 -37.04
CA ALA A 143 17.80 2.96 -37.27
C ALA A 143 17.54 1.78 -38.22
N GLN A 144 16.27 1.40 -38.42
CA GLN A 144 15.87 0.32 -39.34
C GLN A 144 15.58 0.80 -40.76
N ARG A 145 15.67 2.07 -41.06
CA ARG A 145 15.56 2.64 -42.38
C ARG A 145 16.94 2.94 -42.95
#